data_49afe55f4a018571b7784532e390559c
#
_entry.id   49afe55f4a018571b7784532e390559c
#
_cell.length_a   1.000
_cell.length_b   1.000
_cell.length_c   1.000
_cell.angle_alpha   90.00
_cell.angle_beta   90.00
_cell.angle_gamma   90.00
#
_symmetry.space_group_name_H-M   'P 1'
#
loop_
_entity.id
_entity.type
_entity.pdbx_description
1 polymer ?
#
loop_
_entity_poly.entity_id
_entity_poly.type
_entity_poly.pdbx_seq_one_letter_code
_entity_poly.pdbx_strand_id
1 'polypeptide(L)'
;MSDPIVIVGAARTPMGGFQGELSGATAATLGGAAIEAALAGAGVAADQVSELLMGCVLPAGQGQAPARQAGFAAGLGEEVPATTLNKMCGSGMKTTMMAHDQLLAGNGDVVVAGGMESMTSAPYLLPNMRGGARIGHGDVVDHMFLDGLEDAYDKGRLMGSFAEDCAEKYQFTREDQDAYALKSLSNAVAAIESGAFDDEVAPVVMNTRRGEVTMAVDEQPGNARPEKIPNLRPAFKKDGTVTAANASSISDGAAALVLMRESEAKAQGLTPLARILGHESHAQAPGWFTTAPVPAAQKLLAKIGWTASDVDLWEVNEAFAVVPMAFMAEMGLARDIVNVNGGATALGHPIGASGARIIVTLLHALKRRGLQKGVAAICIGGGEGTAIAIERV
;
A
#
# COMPACT_ATOMS: atom_id res chain seq x y z
N MET A 1 -21.60 24.27 4.65
CA MET A 1 -20.98 23.06 4.05
C MET A 1 -19.53 23.08 4.47
N SER A 2 -18.95 21.97 4.93
CA SER A 2 -17.52 21.89 5.22
C SER A 2 -16.73 22.05 3.91
N ASP A 3 -15.55 22.65 3.99
CA ASP A 3 -14.63 22.77 2.85
C ASP A 3 -14.07 21.36 2.53
N PRO A 4 -14.31 20.81 1.33
CA PRO A 4 -13.85 19.47 1.01
C PRO A 4 -12.33 19.35 1.04
N ILE A 5 -11.83 18.17 1.39
CA ILE A 5 -10.41 17.86 1.28
C ILE A 5 -10.15 17.21 -0.07
N VAL A 6 -9.14 17.74 -0.75
CA VAL A 6 -8.75 17.31 -2.09
C VAL A 6 -7.32 16.75 -2.12
N ILE A 7 -7.10 15.83 -3.02
CA ILE A 7 -5.77 15.36 -3.41
C ILE A 7 -5.34 16.21 -4.62
N VAL A 8 -4.20 16.89 -4.50
CA VAL A 8 -3.63 17.73 -5.56
C VAL A 8 -2.40 17.10 -6.19
N GLY A 9 -1.75 16.15 -5.53
CA GLY A 9 -0.61 15.40 -6.03
C GLY A 9 -0.62 13.97 -5.54
N ALA A 10 -0.16 13.04 -6.38
CA ALA A 10 -0.11 11.63 -6.07
C ALA A 10 0.99 10.95 -6.90
N ALA A 11 1.92 10.26 -6.24
CA ALA A 11 2.98 9.51 -6.89
C ALA A 11 3.40 8.29 -6.07
N ARG A 12 4.04 7.31 -6.73
CA ARG A 12 4.65 6.15 -6.10
C ARG A 12 6.01 5.84 -6.73
N THR A 13 6.85 5.16 -6.02
CA THR A 13 8.02 4.53 -6.63
C THR A 13 7.59 3.30 -7.45
N PRO A 14 8.42 2.77 -8.36
CA PRO A 14 8.27 1.40 -8.79
C PRO A 14 8.33 0.48 -7.56
N MET A 15 7.71 -0.70 -7.66
CA MET A 15 7.77 -1.74 -6.63
C MET A 15 8.92 -2.69 -6.92
N GLY A 16 9.88 -2.79 -5.99
CA GLY A 16 10.99 -3.73 -6.05
C GLY A 16 10.65 -5.06 -5.39
N GLY A 17 11.25 -6.14 -5.89
CA GLY A 17 11.16 -7.46 -5.27
C GLY A 17 12.10 -7.60 -4.06
N PHE A 18 11.90 -8.66 -3.27
CA PHE A 18 12.78 -8.98 -2.15
C PHE A 18 14.22 -9.18 -2.60
N GLN A 19 15.14 -8.40 -2.02
CA GLN A 19 16.55 -8.37 -2.42
C GLN A 19 16.77 -8.07 -3.92
N GLY A 20 15.79 -7.40 -4.54
CA GLY A 20 15.77 -7.04 -5.95
C GLY A 20 16.46 -5.71 -6.26
N GLU A 21 15.97 -5.05 -7.30
CA GLU A 21 16.60 -3.83 -7.84
C GLU A 21 16.60 -2.65 -6.87
N LEU A 22 15.60 -2.56 -5.95
CA LEU A 22 15.57 -1.52 -4.91
C LEU A 22 16.33 -1.86 -3.62
N SER A 23 17.04 -3.00 -3.55
CA SER A 23 17.75 -3.44 -2.34
C SER A 23 18.82 -2.48 -1.81
N GLY A 24 19.28 -1.55 -2.64
CA GLY A 24 20.22 -0.50 -2.25
C GLY A 24 19.55 0.76 -1.65
N ALA A 25 18.22 0.85 -1.68
CA ALA A 25 17.49 1.99 -1.18
C ALA A 25 16.93 1.74 0.22
N THR A 26 17.02 2.74 1.10
CA THR A 26 16.33 2.70 2.39
C THR A 26 14.85 3.07 2.23
N ALA A 27 14.00 2.68 3.19
CA ALA A 27 12.59 3.12 3.16
C ALA A 27 12.48 4.66 3.10
N ALA A 28 13.33 5.38 3.82
CA ALA A 28 13.37 6.85 3.79
C ALA A 28 13.75 7.42 2.41
N THR A 29 14.69 6.78 1.69
CA THR A 29 15.05 7.18 0.32
C THR A 29 13.86 6.96 -0.64
N LEU A 30 13.18 5.81 -0.54
CA LEU A 30 11.98 5.52 -1.33
C LEU A 30 10.85 6.50 -1.02
N GLY A 31 10.61 6.76 0.29
CA GLY A 31 9.64 7.75 0.74
C GLY A 31 9.93 9.14 0.21
N GLY A 32 11.20 9.55 0.24
CA GLY A 32 11.65 10.84 -0.29
C GLY A 32 11.33 10.99 -1.78
N ALA A 33 11.64 9.99 -2.59
CA ALA A 33 11.35 10.01 -4.03
C ALA A 33 9.84 10.13 -4.33
N ALA A 34 8.99 9.40 -3.58
CA ALA A 34 7.55 9.48 -3.74
C ALA A 34 6.99 10.85 -3.32
N ILE A 35 7.47 11.41 -2.20
CA ILE A 35 7.07 12.73 -1.70
C ILE A 35 7.46 13.82 -2.70
N GLU A 36 8.72 13.84 -3.13
CA GLU A 36 9.23 14.80 -4.10
C GLU A 36 8.40 14.80 -5.38
N ALA A 37 8.14 13.62 -5.93
CA ALA A 37 7.35 13.47 -7.15
C ALA A 37 5.88 13.91 -6.95
N ALA A 38 5.26 13.60 -5.82
CA ALA A 38 3.90 14.02 -5.53
C ALA A 38 3.79 15.55 -5.40
N LEU A 39 4.75 16.21 -4.75
CA LEU A 39 4.83 17.66 -4.64
C LEU A 39 5.07 18.31 -6.00
N ALA A 40 6.01 17.79 -6.78
CA ALA A 40 6.30 18.30 -8.12
C ALA A 40 5.10 18.16 -9.06
N GLY A 41 4.41 17.01 -9.03
CA GLY A 41 3.19 16.78 -9.80
C GLY A 41 2.02 17.68 -9.40
N ALA A 42 1.97 18.10 -8.14
CA ALA A 42 0.99 19.05 -7.63
C ALA A 42 1.33 20.52 -7.93
N GLY A 43 2.58 20.84 -8.22
CA GLY A 43 3.09 22.21 -8.29
C GLY A 43 3.16 22.89 -6.91
N VAL A 44 3.30 22.10 -5.83
CA VAL A 44 3.40 22.58 -4.44
C VAL A 44 4.87 22.61 -4.02
N ALA A 45 5.31 23.75 -3.52
CA ALA A 45 6.69 23.90 -3.04
C ALA A 45 6.86 23.22 -1.66
N ALA A 46 8.08 22.77 -1.38
CA ALA A 46 8.39 22.05 -0.14
C ALA A 46 8.15 22.88 1.13
N ASP A 47 8.35 24.18 1.07
CA ASP A 47 8.13 25.15 2.17
C ASP A 47 6.66 25.43 2.47
N GLN A 48 5.73 24.99 1.61
CA GLN A 48 4.29 25.09 1.84
C GLN A 48 3.74 23.92 2.67
N VAL A 49 4.51 22.86 2.86
CA VAL A 49 4.07 21.65 3.59
C VAL A 49 3.97 21.94 5.08
N SER A 50 2.79 21.82 5.65
CA SER A 50 2.52 22.02 7.08
C SER A 50 2.90 20.79 7.92
N GLU A 51 2.76 19.57 7.38
CA GLU A 51 3.05 18.31 8.08
C GLU A 51 3.24 17.15 7.11
N LEU A 52 4.07 16.18 7.54
CA LEU A 52 4.32 14.91 6.83
C LEU A 52 3.87 13.73 7.68
N LEU A 53 3.01 12.87 7.13
CA LEU A 53 2.55 11.63 7.76
C LEU A 53 2.95 10.43 6.88
N MET A 54 3.88 9.57 7.36
CA MET A 54 4.33 8.40 6.58
C MET A 54 4.15 7.10 7.35
N GLY A 55 3.51 6.13 6.70
CA GLY A 55 3.40 4.76 7.17
C GLY A 55 4.74 4.02 7.02
N CYS A 56 5.13 3.27 8.05
CA CYS A 56 6.27 2.36 8.02
C CYS A 56 6.05 1.27 9.08
N VAL A 57 6.14 0.02 8.71
CA VAL A 57 5.84 -1.12 9.60
C VAL A 57 7.10 -1.71 10.21
N LEU A 58 8.20 -1.70 9.47
CA LEU A 58 9.46 -2.35 9.84
C LEU A 58 10.56 -1.31 10.12
N PRO A 59 10.42 -0.50 11.18
CA PRO A 59 11.34 0.63 11.43
C PRO A 59 12.64 0.24 12.12
N ALA A 60 12.82 -0.99 12.56
CA ALA A 60 14.03 -1.40 13.27
C ALA A 60 15.28 -1.19 12.39
N GLY A 61 16.33 -0.58 12.97
CA GLY A 61 17.58 -0.32 12.27
C GLY A 61 17.57 0.90 11.34
N GLN A 62 16.42 1.55 11.11
CA GLN A 62 16.35 2.74 10.24
C GLN A 62 16.79 4.06 10.92
N GLY A 63 17.06 4.04 12.21
CA GLY A 63 17.35 5.25 13.00
C GLY A 63 16.07 5.94 13.51
N GLN A 64 16.23 7.15 13.99
CA GLN A 64 15.10 7.90 14.56
C GLN A 64 14.19 8.46 13.45
N ALA A 65 12.88 8.43 13.70
CA ALA A 65 11.87 9.13 12.92
C ALA A 65 11.97 8.91 11.40
N PRO A 66 11.74 7.69 10.89
CA PRO A 66 11.86 7.40 9.46
C PRO A 66 11.07 8.36 8.54
N ALA A 67 9.86 8.80 8.93
CA ALA A 67 9.09 9.79 8.18
C ALA A 67 9.84 11.12 8.03
N ARG A 68 10.52 11.58 9.09
CA ARG A 68 11.30 12.82 9.02
C ARG A 68 12.52 12.68 8.12
N GLN A 69 13.16 11.51 8.13
CA GLN A 69 14.25 11.21 7.21
C GLN A 69 13.77 11.25 5.74
N ALA A 70 12.57 10.68 5.48
CA ALA A 70 11.96 10.76 4.14
C ALA A 70 11.63 12.21 3.74
N GLY A 71 11.13 13.01 4.67
CA GLY A 71 10.89 14.44 4.44
C GLY A 71 12.17 15.19 4.04
N PHE A 72 13.26 14.98 4.73
CA PHE A 72 14.55 15.59 4.37
C PHE A 72 15.08 15.08 3.02
N ALA A 73 14.91 13.78 2.74
CA ALA A 73 15.26 13.21 1.45
C ALA A 73 14.44 13.81 0.29
N ALA A 74 13.22 14.28 0.57
CA ALA A 74 12.35 14.99 -0.38
C ALA A 74 12.59 16.52 -0.42
N GLY A 75 13.55 17.04 0.34
CA GLY A 75 13.83 18.47 0.41
C GLY A 75 12.89 19.29 1.29
N LEU A 76 12.09 18.66 2.16
CA LEU A 76 11.30 19.40 3.16
C LEU A 76 12.22 20.08 4.18
N GLY A 77 11.83 21.27 4.64
CA GLY A 77 12.56 22.05 5.62
C GLY A 77 12.54 21.47 7.04
N GLU A 78 13.42 22.01 7.90
CA GLU A 78 13.53 21.61 9.31
C GLU A 78 12.28 21.97 10.13
N GLU A 79 11.49 22.92 9.68
CA GLU A 79 10.25 23.39 10.28
C GLU A 79 9.07 22.44 10.08
N VAL A 80 9.13 21.51 9.12
CA VAL A 80 8.04 20.59 8.81
C VAL A 80 8.01 19.43 9.81
N PRO A 81 7.02 19.34 10.70
CA PRO A 81 6.88 18.19 11.59
C PRO A 81 6.56 16.92 10.79
N ALA A 82 7.03 15.78 11.28
CA ALA A 82 6.82 14.50 10.59
C ALA A 82 6.48 13.39 11.58
N THR A 83 5.47 12.58 11.24
CA THR A 83 5.01 11.44 12.04
C THR A 83 5.18 10.14 11.27
N THR A 84 5.85 9.16 11.88
CA THR A 84 5.88 7.78 11.41
C THR A 84 4.76 6.99 12.07
N LEU A 85 3.93 6.30 11.27
CA LEU A 85 2.76 5.56 11.74
C LEU A 85 2.86 4.09 11.33
N ASN A 86 2.50 3.20 12.25
CA ASN A 86 2.32 1.78 11.98
C ASN A 86 0.86 1.38 12.23
N LYS A 87 0.19 0.93 11.17
CA LYS A 87 -1.09 0.23 11.16
C LYS A 87 -0.99 -0.97 10.21
N MET A 88 0.11 -1.71 10.31
CA MET A 88 0.41 -2.84 9.42
C MET A 88 0.17 -2.46 7.94
N CYS A 89 -0.37 -3.36 7.13
CA CYS A 89 -0.63 -3.14 5.70
C CYS A 89 -1.43 -1.87 5.38
N GLY A 90 -2.25 -1.39 6.33
CA GLY A 90 -3.07 -0.18 6.20
C GLY A 90 -2.36 1.13 6.53
N SER A 91 -1.06 1.12 6.88
CA SER A 91 -0.34 2.31 7.36
C SER A 91 -0.44 3.50 6.41
N GLY A 92 -0.14 3.30 5.11
CA GLY A 92 -0.19 4.37 4.11
C GLY A 92 -1.60 4.89 3.82
N MET A 93 -2.65 4.07 3.95
CA MET A 93 -4.02 4.55 3.88
C MET A 93 -4.40 5.29 5.16
N LYS A 94 -3.96 4.81 6.32
CA LYS A 94 -4.29 5.46 7.60
C LYS A 94 -3.65 6.84 7.72
N THR A 95 -2.44 7.05 7.21
CA THR A 95 -1.84 8.40 7.14
C THR A 95 -2.69 9.34 6.29
N THR A 96 -3.20 8.87 5.15
CA THR A 96 -4.10 9.65 4.28
C THR A 96 -5.43 9.98 4.99
N MET A 97 -6.01 9.03 5.72
CA MET A 97 -7.22 9.25 6.53
C MET A 97 -6.97 10.29 7.64
N MET A 98 -5.82 10.23 8.32
CA MET A 98 -5.45 11.18 9.37
C MET A 98 -5.20 12.58 8.78
N ALA A 99 -4.52 12.68 7.65
CA ALA A 99 -4.32 13.96 6.95
C ALA A 99 -5.66 14.61 6.56
N HIS A 100 -6.61 13.81 6.04
CA HIS A 100 -7.97 14.28 5.76
C HIS A 100 -8.65 14.84 7.01
N ASP A 101 -8.68 14.09 8.13
CA ASP A 101 -9.35 14.51 9.36
C ASP A 101 -8.67 15.74 9.98
N GLN A 102 -7.34 15.82 9.92
CA GLN A 102 -6.55 16.94 10.42
C GLN A 102 -6.87 18.23 9.64
N LEU A 103 -6.91 18.15 8.31
CA LEU A 103 -7.27 19.30 7.44
C LEU A 103 -8.72 19.75 7.66
N LEU A 104 -9.66 18.83 7.87
CA LEU A 104 -11.05 19.16 8.24
C LEU A 104 -11.13 19.86 9.59
N ALA A 105 -10.27 19.50 10.54
CA ALA A 105 -10.17 20.15 11.85
C ALA A 105 -9.47 21.53 11.80
N GLY A 106 -8.95 21.93 10.65
CA GLY A 106 -8.26 23.22 10.48
C GLY A 106 -6.79 23.20 10.94
N ASN A 107 -6.21 22.01 11.14
CA ASN A 107 -4.81 21.86 11.52
C ASN A 107 -3.94 21.70 10.26
N GLY A 108 -3.20 22.75 9.91
CA GLY A 108 -2.39 22.80 8.70
C GLY A 108 -3.16 23.19 7.45
N ASP A 109 -2.44 23.53 6.40
CA ASP A 109 -2.99 23.93 5.10
C ASP A 109 -2.66 22.91 4.00
N VAL A 110 -1.44 22.38 4.01
CA VAL A 110 -0.94 21.34 3.10
C VAL A 110 -0.36 20.20 3.91
N VAL A 111 -0.89 19.00 3.76
CA VAL A 111 -0.40 17.80 4.42
C VAL A 111 0.03 16.79 3.39
N VAL A 112 1.26 16.28 3.51
CA VAL A 112 1.73 15.15 2.72
C VAL A 112 1.50 13.88 3.53
N ALA A 113 0.81 12.91 2.94
CA ALA A 113 0.51 11.63 3.55
C ALA A 113 0.91 10.47 2.63
N GLY A 114 1.44 9.40 3.18
CA GLY A 114 1.86 8.28 2.38
C GLY A 114 2.34 7.11 3.21
N GLY A 115 3.14 6.27 2.58
CA GLY A 115 3.80 5.16 3.24
C GLY A 115 5.02 4.70 2.45
N MET A 116 5.93 4.07 3.16
CA MET A 116 7.20 3.58 2.65
C MET A 116 7.59 2.29 3.36
N GLU A 117 8.23 1.39 2.65
CA GLU A 117 8.77 0.18 3.25
C GLU A 117 9.96 -0.32 2.44
N SER A 118 11.02 -0.75 3.12
CA SER A 118 12.04 -1.63 2.56
C SER A 118 12.05 -2.90 3.39
N MET A 119 11.29 -3.90 2.93
CA MET A 119 11.25 -5.20 3.60
C MET A 119 12.58 -5.93 3.44
N THR A 120 13.30 -5.66 2.36
CA THR A 120 14.66 -6.15 2.11
C THR A 120 15.64 -5.71 3.20
N SER A 121 15.48 -4.50 3.73
CA SER A 121 16.38 -3.92 4.74
C SER A 121 15.98 -4.25 6.18
N ALA A 122 14.89 -4.99 6.41
CA ALA A 122 14.46 -5.38 7.75
C ALA A 122 15.54 -6.26 8.41
N PRO A 123 16.04 -5.88 9.61
CA PRO A 123 17.16 -6.60 10.24
C PRO A 123 16.69 -7.85 10.98
N TYR A 124 17.64 -8.69 11.35
CA TYR A 124 17.44 -9.70 12.37
C TYR A 124 17.63 -9.12 13.77
N LEU A 125 16.86 -9.59 14.74
CA LEU A 125 16.79 -9.10 16.11
C LEU A 125 17.38 -10.13 17.10
N LEU A 126 17.93 -9.62 18.19
CA LEU A 126 18.40 -10.40 19.34
C LEU A 126 17.57 -10.00 20.58
N PRO A 127 16.38 -10.57 20.82
CA PRO A 127 15.42 -10.06 21.80
C PRO A 127 15.94 -10.00 23.25
N ASN A 128 16.77 -10.94 23.64
CA ASN A 128 17.22 -11.10 25.04
C ASN A 128 18.58 -10.44 25.35
N MET A 129 19.21 -9.75 24.38
CA MET A 129 20.58 -9.27 24.54
C MET A 129 20.74 -8.11 25.52
N ARG A 130 19.71 -7.31 25.74
CA ARG A 130 19.79 -6.20 26.74
C ARG A 130 19.99 -6.72 28.18
N GLY A 131 19.41 -7.85 28.52
CA GLY A 131 19.61 -8.54 29.80
C GLY A 131 20.82 -9.48 29.82
N GLY A 132 21.51 -9.64 28.66
CA GLY A 132 22.58 -10.59 28.42
C GLY A 132 22.06 -12.02 28.20
N ALA A 133 22.68 -12.73 27.27
CA ALA A 133 22.46 -14.17 27.10
C ALA A 133 23.33 -14.92 28.15
N ARG A 134 22.81 -15.02 29.36
CA ARG A 134 23.60 -15.44 30.54
C ARG A 134 24.13 -16.86 30.44
N ILE A 135 23.35 -17.81 29.93
CA ILE A 135 23.73 -19.22 29.79
C ILE A 135 22.86 -19.87 28.70
N GLY A 136 23.48 -20.75 27.89
CA GLY A 136 22.80 -21.45 26.80
C GLY A 136 22.81 -20.68 25.48
N HIS A 137 22.06 -21.20 24.49
CA HIS A 137 21.93 -20.60 23.17
C HIS A 137 20.97 -19.41 23.21
N GLY A 138 21.18 -18.40 22.34
CA GLY A 138 20.25 -17.30 22.07
C GLY A 138 19.61 -17.45 20.69
N ASP A 139 18.41 -16.92 20.53
CA ASP A 139 17.68 -16.90 19.27
C ASP A 139 17.95 -15.61 18.50
N VAL A 140 18.05 -15.73 17.18
CA VAL A 140 18.06 -14.62 16.22
C VAL A 140 16.73 -14.65 15.50
N VAL A 141 15.97 -13.55 15.55
CA VAL A 141 14.60 -13.47 15.05
C VAL A 141 14.54 -12.50 13.87
N ASP A 142 13.88 -12.91 12.81
CA ASP A 142 13.64 -12.04 11.64
C ASP A 142 12.58 -10.99 11.98
N HIS A 143 12.95 -9.70 11.95
CA HIS A 143 12.03 -8.58 12.21
C HIS A 143 10.86 -8.56 11.22
N MET A 144 11.11 -8.86 9.94
CA MET A 144 10.07 -8.87 8.92
C MET A 144 9.00 -9.93 9.21
N PHE A 145 9.41 -11.11 9.67
CA PHE A 145 8.47 -12.17 10.05
C PHE A 145 7.77 -11.84 11.36
N LEU A 146 8.52 -11.55 12.41
CA LEU A 146 7.98 -11.33 13.75
C LEU A 146 6.97 -10.19 13.82
N ASP A 147 7.30 -9.05 13.21
CA ASP A 147 6.52 -7.81 13.34
C ASP A 147 5.67 -7.49 12.10
N GLY A 148 5.84 -8.23 11.00
CA GLY A 148 5.15 -7.97 9.73
C GLY A 148 4.28 -9.11 9.19
N LEU A 149 4.73 -10.36 9.31
CA LEU A 149 4.12 -11.49 8.59
C LEU A 149 3.60 -12.62 9.49
N GLU A 150 3.98 -12.63 10.77
CA GLU A 150 3.52 -13.59 11.78
C GLU A 150 2.38 -13.00 12.61
N ASP A 151 1.42 -13.83 13.01
CA ASP A 151 0.33 -13.40 13.88
C ASP A 151 0.84 -13.15 15.32
N ALA A 152 0.43 -12.03 15.90
CA ALA A 152 0.85 -11.64 17.23
C ALA A 152 0.19 -12.47 18.35
N TYR A 153 -0.95 -13.08 18.08
CA TYR A 153 -1.79 -13.81 19.06
C TYR A 153 -1.64 -15.33 18.92
N ASP A 154 -1.43 -15.83 17.71
CA ASP A 154 -1.15 -17.24 17.39
C ASP A 154 0.28 -17.35 16.84
N LYS A 155 1.25 -17.27 17.75
CA LYS A 155 2.68 -17.19 17.42
C LYS A 155 3.15 -18.39 16.59
N GLY A 156 3.95 -18.08 15.57
CA GLY A 156 4.44 -19.04 14.58
C GLY A 156 3.47 -19.23 13.40
N ARG A 157 2.26 -18.67 13.47
CA ARG A 157 1.30 -18.75 12.40
C ARG A 157 1.46 -17.57 11.44
N LEU A 158 1.82 -17.87 10.20
CA LEU A 158 2.01 -16.85 9.17
C LEU A 158 0.68 -16.42 8.53
N MET A 159 0.64 -15.17 8.04
CA MET A 159 -0.55 -14.59 7.40
C MET A 159 -1.15 -15.46 6.29
N GLY A 160 -0.33 -16.17 5.52
CA GLY A 160 -0.80 -17.07 4.47
C GLY A 160 -1.58 -18.29 4.97
N SER A 161 -1.39 -18.72 6.23
CA SER A 161 -2.21 -19.77 6.83
C SER A 161 -3.67 -19.34 7.04
N PHE A 162 -3.91 -18.06 7.31
CA PHE A 162 -5.27 -17.50 7.37
C PHE A 162 -5.86 -17.28 5.98
N ALA A 163 -5.03 -17.09 4.96
CA ALA A 163 -5.49 -17.08 3.57
C ALA A 163 -6.00 -18.47 3.15
N GLU A 164 -5.38 -19.57 3.62
CA GLU A 164 -5.92 -20.93 3.44
C GLU A 164 -7.27 -21.09 4.13
N ASP A 165 -7.46 -20.58 5.37
CA ASP A 165 -8.76 -20.61 6.05
C ASP A 165 -9.84 -19.85 5.25
N CYS A 166 -9.46 -18.71 4.65
CA CYS A 166 -10.34 -17.94 3.78
C CYS A 166 -10.70 -18.73 2.51
N ALA A 167 -9.73 -19.36 1.86
CA ALA A 167 -9.97 -20.22 0.69
C ALA A 167 -10.92 -21.36 1.03
N GLU A 168 -10.74 -22.01 2.17
CA GLU A 168 -11.61 -23.08 2.64
C GLU A 168 -13.04 -22.59 2.91
N LYS A 169 -13.20 -21.45 3.59
CA LYS A 169 -14.50 -20.86 3.89
C LYS A 169 -15.32 -20.52 2.64
N TYR A 170 -14.66 -19.93 1.65
CA TYR A 170 -15.32 -19.51 0.41
C TYR A 170 -15.29 -20.58 -0.68
N GLN A 171 -14.67 -21.74 -0.41
CA GLN A 171 -14.49 -22.84 -1.38
C GLN A 171 -13.75 -22.40 -2.65
N PHE A 172 -12.80 -21.47 -2.49
CA PHE A 172 -11.94 -21.07 -3.60
C PHE A 172 -10.92 -22.15 -3.88
N THR A 173 -10.94 -22.70 -5.06
CA THR A 173 -9.99 -23.73 -5.49
C THR A 173 -8.60 -23.12 -5.74
N ARG A 174 -7.60 -23.97 -5.91
CA ARG A 174 -6.26 -23.54 -6.33
C ARG A 174 -6.32 -22.88 -7.71
N GLU A 175 -7.09 -23.47 -8.61
CA GLU A 175 -7.27 -22.99 -9.98
C GLU A 175 -7.93 -21.61 -10.01
N ASP A 176 -8.91 -21.36 -9.17
CA ASP A 176 -9.56 -20.03 -9.06
C ASP A 176 -8.55 -18.95 -8.61
N GLN A 177 -7.74 -19.28 -7.60
CA GLN A 177 -6.73 -18.36 -7.07
C GLN A 177 -5.61 -18.10 -8.09
N ASP A 178 -5.14 -19.12 -8.77
CA ASP A 178 -4.14 -18.99 -9.84
C ASP A 178 -4.69 -18.22 -11.04
N ALA A 179 -5.95 -18.42 -11.42
CA ALA A 179 -6.62 -17.65 -12.47
C ALA A 179 -6.74 -16.17 -12.10
N TYR A 180 -7.05 -15.88 -10.83
CA TYR A 180 -7.03 -14.50 -10.32
C TYR A 180 -5.66 -13.87 -10.43
N ALA A 181 -4.62 -14.55 -9.95
CA ALA A 181 -3.24 -14.06 -9.97
C ALA A 181 -2.72 -13.85 -11.41
N LEU A 182 -3.01 -14.79 -12.32
CA LEU A 182 -2.68 -14.64 -13.74
C LEU A 182 -3.37 -13.44 -14.38
N LYS A 183 -4.63 -13.18 -14.02
CA LYS A 183 -5.35 -11.99 -14.51
C LYS A 183 -4.74 -10.70 -13.94
N SER A 184 -4.38 -10.67 -12.65
CA SER A 184 -3.68 -9.54 -12.03
C SER A 184 -2.35 -9.28 -12.74
N LEU A 185 -1.56 -10.32 -12.99
CA LEU A 185 -0.30 -10.23 -13.72
C LEU A 185 -0.50 -9.70 -15.16
N SER A 186 -1.46 -10.24 -15.89
CA SER A 186 -1.72 -9.79 -17.28
C SER A 186 -2.17 -8.34 -17.32
N ASN A 187 -2.95 -7.89 -16.33
CA ASN A 187 -3.36 -6.50 -16.19
C ASN A 187 -2.15 -5.58 -15.88
N ALA A 188 -1.23 -6.00 -14.99
CA ALA A 188 -0.04 -5.24 -14.66
C ALA A 188 0.91 -5.12 -15.87
N VAL A 189 1.15 -6.21 -16.59
CA VAL A 189 1.97 -6.18 -17.81
C VAL A 189 1.35 -5.24 -18.86
N ALA A 190 0.04 -5.37 -19.12
CA ALA A 190 -0.66 -4.49 -20.06
C ALA A 190 -0.63 -3.02 -19.62
N ALA A 191 -0.72 -2.75 -18.32
CA ALA A 191 -0.60 -1.39 -17.77
C ALA A 191 0.80 -0.81 -18.01
N ILE A 192 1.86 -1.58 -17.77
CA ILE A 192 3.24 -1.18 -18.05
C ILE A 192 3.42 -0.93 -19.56
N GLU A 193 3.05 -1.87 -20.41
CA GLU A 193 3.25 -1.78 -21.86
C GLU A 193 2.45 -0.63 -22.50
N SER A 194 1.28 -0.29 -21.96
CA SER A 194 0.45 0.82 -22.46
C SER A 194 0.80 2.18 -21.84
N GLY A 195 1.79 2.26 -20.97
CA GLY A 195 2.14 3.48 -20.24
C GLY A 195 1.04 3.93 -19.25
N ALA A 196 0.24 2.99 -18.70
CA ALA A 196 -0.80 3.34 -17.75
C ALA A 196 -0.25 3.79 -16.38
N PHE A 197 0.99 3.47 -16.10
CA PHE A 197 1.70 3.85 -14.88
C PHE A 197 2.62 5.07 -15.03
N ASP A 198 2.78 5.62 -16.25
CA ASP A 198 3.75 6.69 -16.51
C ASP A 198 3.49 7.97 -15.69
N ASP A 199 2.22 8.28 -15.43
CA ASP A 199 1.82 9.45 -14.63
C ASP A 199 1.94 9.22 -13.11
N GLU A 200 2.08 7.96 -12.65
CA GLU A 200 2.09 7.66 -11.21
C GLU A 200 3.46 7.21 -10.69
N VAL A 201 4.30 6.60 -11.54
CA VAL A 201 5.59 6.04 -11.13
C VAL A 201 6.70 7.08 -11.23
N ALA A 202 7.27 7.41 -10.08
CA ALA A 202 8.48 8.24 -9.97
C ALA A 202 9.73 7.37 -10.01
N PRO A 203 10.69 7.64 -10.90
CA PRO A 203 11.95 6.90 -10.94
C PRO A 203 12.73 7.03 -9.63
N VAL A 204 13.36 5.94 -9.20
CA VAL A 204 14.27 5.93 -8.05
C VAL A 204 15.70 5.85 -8.54
N VAL A 205 16.50 6.86 -8.19
CA VAL A 205 17.92 6.91 -8.52
C VAL A 205 18.73 6.40 -7.33
N MET A 206 19.59 5.42 -7.57
CA MET A 206 20.43 4.81 -6.55
C MET A 206 21.91 4.84 -6.94
N ASN A 207 22.75 5.24 -6.02
CA ASN A 207 24.20 5.15 -6.18
C ASN A 207 24.70 3.77 -5.75
N THR A 208 25.15 2.97 -6.70
CA THR A 208 25.74 1.67 -6.45
C THR A 208 27.26 1.68 -6.63
N ARG A 209 27.94 0.61 -6.20
CA ARG A 209 29.38 0.46 -6.46
C ARG A 209 29.74 0.45 -7.95
N ARG A 210 28.79 0.19 -8.84
CA ARG A 210 28.94 0.14 -10.29
C ARG A 210 28.54 1.44 -10.99
N GLY A 211 28.16 2.48 -10.24
CA GLY A 211 27.63 3.74 -10.73
C GLY A 211 26.17 3.95 -10.37
N GLU A 212 25.62 5.01 -10.92
CA GLU A 212 24.20 5.36 -10.76
C GLU A 212 23.30 4.38 -11.53
N VAL A 213 22.24 3.91 -10.88
CA VAL A 213 21.21 3.05 -11.45
C VAL A 213 19.87 3.71 -11.22
N THR A 214 19.06 3.82 -12.27
CA THR A 214 17.68 4.33 -12.19
C THR A 214 16.70 3.18 -12.40
N MET A 215 15.82 2.97 -11.42
CA MET A 215 14.67 2.08 -11.54
C MET A 215 13.40 2.90 -11.82
N ALA A 216 12.70 2.60 -12.90
CA ALA A 216 11.51 3.36 -13.35
C ALA A 216 10.30 2.45 -13.67
N VAL A 217 10.43 1.14 -13.52
CA VAL A 217 9.38 0.16 -13.85
C VAL A 217 9.23 -0.84 -12.70
N ASP A 218 8.02 -1.27 -12.44
CA ASP A 218 7.74 -2.31 -11.45
C ASP A 218 8.48 -3.62 -11.81
N GLU A 219 9.26 -4.14 -10.89
CA GLU A 219 10.20 -5.25 -11.16
C GLU A 219 9.50 -6.60 -11.38
N GLN A 220 8.51 -6.91 -10.54
CA GLN A 220 7.93 -8.25 -10.44
C GLN A 220 7.21 -8.72 -11.71
N PRO A 221 6.40 -7.88 -12.41
CA PRO A 221 5.72 -8.31 -13.64
C PRO A 221 6.69 -8.76 -14.74
N GLY A 222 7.85 -8.09 -14.85
CA GLY A 222 8.90 -8.45 -15.82
C GLY A 222 9.63 -9.77 -15.50
N ASN A 223 9.68 -10.15 -14.23
CA ASN A 223 10.34 -11.37 -13.74
C ASN A 223 9.38 -12.56 -13.64
N ALA A 224 8.08 -12.35 -13.82
CA ALA A 224 7.08 -13.41 -13.67
C ALA A 224 7.21 -14.52 -14.73
N ARG A 225 6.80 -15.72 -14.36
CA ARG A 225 6.81 -16.90 -15.23
C ARG A 225 5.42 -17.58 -15.18
N PRO A 226 4.45 -17.06 -15.95
CA PRO A 226 3.06 -17.52 -15.91
C PRO A 226 2.90 -19.01 -16.12
N GLU A 227 3.71 -19.59 -17.00
CA GLU A 227 3.69 -21.02 -17.33
C GLU A 227 4.06 -21.95 -16.14
N LYS A 228 4.71 -21.41 -15.11
CA LYS A 228 5.10 -22.17 -13.93
C LYS A 228 4.06 -22.12 -12.80
N ILE A 229 3.15 -21.15 -12.82
CA ILE A 229 2.19 -20.89 -11.74
C ILE A 229 1.38 -22.13 -11.38
N PRO A 230 0.77 -22.89 -12.32
CA PRO A 230 -0.01 -24.08 -11.97
C PRO A 230 0.79 -25.18 -11.26
N ASN A 231 2.11 -25.19 -11.43
CA ASN A 231 3.00 -26.22 -10.90
C ASN A 231 3.69 -25.82 -9.57
N LEU A 232 3.40 -24.64 -9.04
CA LEU A 232 3.96 -24.17 -7.77
C LEU A 232 3.43 -24.99 -6.60
N ARG A 233 4.29 -25.27 -5.64
CA ARG A 233 3.91 -25.96 -4.39
C ARG A 233 3.18 -24.97 -3.47
N PRO A 234 2.18 -25.46 -2.70
CA PRO A 234 1.59 -24.67 -1.61
C PRO A 234 2.66 -24.19 -0.65
N ALA A 235 2.53 -22.95 -0.16
CA ALA A 235 3.56 -22.30 0.66
C ALA A 235 3.28 -22.38 2.18
N PHE A 236 2.02 -22.52 2.59
CA PHE A 236 1.63 -22.37 4.00
C PHE A 236 0.97 -23.62 4.60
N LYS A 237 0.46 -24.54 3.80
CA LYS A 237 -0.18 -25.79 4.22
C LYS A 237 0.22 -26.88 3.24
N LYS A 238 0.54 -28.09 3.73
CA LYS A 238 1.06 -29.18 2.89
C LYS A 238 0.19 -29.48 1.67
N ASP A 239 -1.11 -29.53 1.86
CA ASP A 239 -2.11 -29.78 0.79
C ASP A 239 -2.98 -28.54 0.59
N GLY A 240 -2.38 -27.35 0.70
CA GLY A 240 -3.04 -26.05 0.59
C GLY A 240 -3.17 -25.57 -0.85
N THR A 241 -3.74 -24.38 -0.98
CA THR A 241 -4.03 -23.75 -2.26
C THR A 241 -3.25 -22.47 -2.48
N VAL A 242 -2.73 -21.86 -1.40
CA VAL A 242 -1.97 -20.60 -1.45
C VAL A 242 -0.52 -20.86 -1.82
N THR A 243 -0.04 -20.18 -2.85
CA THR A 243 1.33 -20.32 -3.39
C THR A 243 2.03 -18.97 -3.44
N ALA A 244 3.31 -18.99 -3.77
CA ALA A 244 4.09 -17.77 -3.99
C ALA A 244 3.56 -16.87 -5.14
N ALA A 245 2.74 -17.41 -6.06
CA ALA A 245 2.20 -16.63 -7.18
C ALA A 245 0.81 -16.06 -6.91
N ASN A 246 -0.01 -16.69 -6.04
CA ASN A 246 -1.31 -16.18 -5.65
C ASN A 246 -1.29 -15.51 -4.25
N ALA A 247 -0.11 -15.38 -3.66
CA ALA A 247 0.23 -14.47 -2.56
C ALA A 247 0.98 -13.24 -3.11
N SER A 248 0.90 -12.12 -2.42
CA SER A 248 1.77 -10.97 -2.73
C SER A 248 3.22 -11.27 -2.40
N SER A 249 4.15 -10.71 -3.16
CA SER A 249 5.58 -10.82 -2.88
C SER A 249 6.01 -9.86 -1.76
N ILE A 250 7.05 -10.25 -1.04
CA ILE A 250 7.85 -9.37 -0.17
C ILE A 250 8.48 -8.31 -1.08
N SER A 251 8.35 -7.03 -0.73
CA SER A 251 8.65 -5.95 -1.66
C SER A 251 9.15 -4.69 -0.97
N ASP A 252 9.80 -3.84 -1.76
CA ASP A 252 10.28 -2.51 -1.39
C ASP A 252 9.53 -1.46 -2.22
N GLY A 253 9.15 -0.32 -1.63
CA GLY A 253 8.48 0.75 -2.33
C GLY A 253 7.88 1.82 -1.44
N ALA A 254 7.40 2.89 -2.05
CA ALA A 254 6.75 4.01 -1.37
C ALA A 254 5.66 4.64 -2.24
N ALA A 255 4.72 5.34 -1.60
CA ALA A 255 3.72 6.16 -2.26
C ALA A 255 3.37 7.37 -1.38
N ALA A 256 3.07 8.50 -2.01
CA ALA A 256 2.72 9.74 -1.33
C ALA A 256 1.59 10.48 -2.05
N LEU A 257 0.79 11.18 -1.26
CA LEU A 257 -0.30 12.05 -1.70
C LEU A 257 -0.14 13.42 -1.05
N VAL A 258 -0.48 14.48 -1.78
CA VAL A 258 -0.51 15.85 -1.27
C VAL A 258 -1.98 16.25 -1.11
N LEU A 259 -2.36 16.60 0.12
CA LEU A 259 -3.73 16.91 0.50
C LEU A 259 -3.84 18.36 1.00
N MET A 260 -4.95 19.00 0.67
CA MET A 260 -5.32 20.32 1.20
C MET A 260 -6.84 20.54 1.14
N ARG A 261 -7.33 21.64 1.72
CA ARG A 261 -8.71 22.06 1.51
C ARG A 261 -8.93 22.53 0.07
N GLU A 262 -10.12 22.30 -0.48
CA GLU A 262 -10.45 22.71 -1.86
C GLU A 262 -10.35 24.22 -2.06
N SER A 263 -10.72 25.01 -1.03
CA SER A 263 -10.57 26.47 -1.06
C SER A 263 -9.11 26.90 -1.17
N GLU A 264 -8.21 26.19 -0.49
CA GLU A 264 -6.77 26.46 -0.53
C GLU A 264 -6.19 26.10 -1.90
N ALA A 265 -6.54 24.93 -2.46
CA ALA A 265 -6.14 24.57 -3.80
C ALA A 265 -6.56 25.62 -4.83
N LYS A 266 -7.80 26.12 -4.72
CA LYS A 266 -8.32 27.22 -5.54
C LYS A 266 -7.53 28.53 -5.37
N ALA A 267 -7.24 28.91 -4.13
CA ALA A 267 -6.48 30.13 -3.82
C ALA A 267 -5.07 30.10 -4.41
N GLN A 268 -4.45 28.92 -4.43
CA GLN A 268 -3.12 28.69 -5.02
C GLN A 268 -3.17 28.44 -6.54
N GLY A 269 -4.34 28.39 -7.18
CA GLY A 269 -4.49 28.12 -8.61
C GLY A 269 -4.17 26.67 -9.00
N LEU A 270 -4.21 25.74 -8.03
CA LEU A 270 -3.96 24.31 -8.27
C LEU A 270 -5.23 23.60 -8.76
N THR A 271 -5.04 22.57 -9.57
CA THR A 271 -6.15 21.74 -10.05
C THR A 271 -6.25 20.48 -9.20
N PRO A 272 -7.32 20.28 -8.42
CA PRO A 272 -7.52 19.06 -7.67
C PRO A 272 -7.64 17.85 -8.59
N LEU A 273 -7.03 16.74 -8.19
CA LEU A 273 -7.14 15.45 -8.88
C LEU A 273 -8.42 14.72 -8.46
N ALA A 274 -8.73 14.72 -7.16
CA ALA A 274 -9.94 14.14 -6.60
C ALA A 274 -10.28 14.74 -5.25
N ARG A 275 -11.55 14.64 -4.84
CA ARG A 275 -12.02 14.85 -3.45
C ARG A 275 -11.99 13.52 -2.70
N ILE A 276 -11.65 13.57 -1.41
CA ILE A 276 -11.87 12.46 -0.48
C ILE A 276 -13.29 12.65 0.09
N LEU A 277 -14.19 11.71 -0.20
CA LEU A 277 -15.57 11.78 0.26
C LEU A 277 -15.76 11.21 1.67
N GLY A 278 -14.87 10.32 2.07
CA GLY A 278 -14.87 9.71 3.39
C GLY A 278 -13.98 8.49 3.47
N HIS A 279 -13.83 7.99 4.66
CA HIS A 279 -13.07 6.78 4.96
C HIS A 279 -13.67 6.08 6.16
N GLU A 280 -13.39 4.77 6.29
CA GLU A 280 -13.85 3.94 7.40
C GLU A 280 -12.83 2.86 7.75
N SER A 281 -12.94 2.39 8.99
CA SER A 281 -12.17 1.26 9.50
C SER A 281 -13.10 0.20 10.08
N HIS A 282 -12.65 -1.05 10.01
CA HIS A 282 -13.32 -2.17 10.66
C HIS A 282 -12.30 -3.05 11.36
N ALA A 283 -12.70 -3.65 12.49
CA ALA A 283 -11.92 -4.64 13.21
C ALA A 283 -12.81 -5.86 13.54
N GLN A 284 -12.21 -7.04 13.47
CA GLN A 284 -12.84 -8.33 13.74
C GLN A 284 -11.79 -9.32 14.29
N ALA A 285 -12.13 -10.59 14.45
CA ALA A 285 -11.19 -11.59 14.92
C ALA A 285 -9.93 -11.64 14.04
N PRO A 286 -8.72 -11.67 14.63
CA PRO A 286 -7.45 -11.57 13.90
C PRO A 286 -7.31 -12.56 12.74
N GLY A 287 -7.73 -13.80 12.91
CA GLY A 287 -7.69 -14.81 11.87
C GLY A 287 -8.55 -14.53 10.62
N TRP A 288 -9.44 -13.55 10.68
CA TRP A 288 -10.32 -13.17 9.57
C TRP A 288 -9.94 -11.83 8.92
N PHE A 289 -8.68 -11.40 9.08
CA PHE A 289 -8.20 -10.16 8.47
C PHE A 289 -8.47 -10.11 6.95
N THR A 290 -8.46 -11.25 6.27
CA THR A 290 -8.68 -11.37 4.82
C THR A 290 -10.03 -10.82 4.36
N THR A 291 -11.06 -10.84 5.21
CA THR A 291 -12.41 -10.36 4.89
C THR A 291 -12.75 -9.01 5.52
N ALA A 292 -11.88 -8.46 6.38
CA ALA A 292 -12.12 -7.19 7.07
C ALA A 292 -12.31 -5.97 6.14
N PRO A 293 -11.76 -5.91 4.91
CA PRO A 293 -12.06 -4.82 3.98
C PRO A 293 -13.54 -4.72 3.58
N VAL A 294 -14.29 -5.84 3.58
CA VAL A 294 -15.70 -5.87 3.18
C VAL A 294 -16.55 -4.98 4.09
N PRO A 295 -16.64 -5.25 5.43
CA PRO A 295 -17.41 -4.37 6.32
C PRO A 295 -16.85 -2.96 6.43
N ALA A 296 -15.55 -2.73 6.21
CA ALA A 296 -14.98 -1.39 6.14
C ALA A 296 -15.57 -0.61 4.93
N ALA A 297 -15.59 -1.23 3.75
CA ALA A 297 -16.18 -0.63 2.55
C ALA A 297 -17.71 -0.45 2.68
N GLN A 298 -18.42 -1.44 3.24
CA GLN A 298 -19.87 -1.32 3.45
C GLN A 298 -20.22 -0.14 4.37
N LYS A 299 -19.49 0.03 5.48
CA LYS A 299 -19.65 1.19 6.38
C LYS A 299 -19.36 2.50 5.69
N LEU A 300 -18.29 2.54 4.88
CA LEU A 300 -17.92 3.72 4.11
C LEU A 300 -19.02 4.11 3.13
N LEU A 301 -19.50 3.15 2.31
CA LEU A 301 -20.58 3.42 1.35
C LEU A 301 -21.85 3.94 2.03
N ALA A 302 -22.26 3.32 3.13
CA ALA A 302 -23.40 3.75 3.92
C ALA A 302 -23.23 5.19 4.45
N LYS A 303 -22.01 5.54 4.93
CA LYS A 303 -21.68 6.88 5.45
C LYS A 303 -21.79 7.97 4.39
N ILE A 304 -21.32 7.69 3.17
CA ILE A 304 -21.30 8.68 2.08
C ILE A 304 -22.55 8.61 1.17
N GLY A 305 -23.47 7.69 1.45
CA GLY A 305 -24.72 7.53 0.68
C GLY A 305 -24.55 6.90 -0.70
N TRP A 306 -23.46 6.13 -0.91
CA TRP A 306 -23.24 5.37 -2.13
C TRP A 306 -23.65 3.90 -1.97
N THR A 307 -23.92 3.27 -3.09
CA THR A 307 -24.04 1.81 -3.23
C THR A 307 -22.84 1.28 -4.00
N ALA A 308 -22.64 -0.03 -4.01
CA ALA A 308 -21.53 -0.64 -4.78
C ALA A 308 -21.64 -0.35 -6.29
N SER A 309 -22.86 -0.15 -6.81
CA SER A 309 -23.09 0.19 -8.21
C SER A 309 -22.80 1.65 -8.57
N ASP A 310 -22.61 2.53 -7.58
CA ASP A 310 -22.20 3.91 -7.81
C ASP A 310 -20.69 4.05 -8.01
N VAL A 311 -19.92 3.01 -7.72
CA VAL A 311 -18.46 3.01 -7.77
C VAL A 311 -17.98 2.49 -9.11
N ASP A 312 -17.24 3.31 -9.85
CA ASP A 312 -16.73 2.95 -11.17
C ASP A 312 -15.55 1.96 -11.09
N LEU A 313 -14.64 2.18 -10.16
CA LEU A 313 -13.45 1.32 -9.97
C LEU A 313 -13.17 1.05 -8.49
N TRP A 314 -12.65 -0.15 -8.24
CA TRP A 314 -12.22 -0.61 -6.94
C TRP A 314 -10.73 -1.00 -6.97
N GLU A 315 -9.97 -0.53 -5.99
CA GLU A 315 -8.62 -1.02 -5.70
C GLU A 315 -8.65 -1.75 -4.36
N VAL A 316 -8.56 -3.07 -4.40
CA VAL A 316 -8.55 -3.93 -3.21
C VAL A 316 -7.18 -4.58 -3.10
N ASN A 317 -6.44 -4.29 -2.03
CA ASN A 317 -5.09 -4.81 -1.90
C ASN A 317 -5.05 -6.34 -1.93
N GLU A 318 -4.20 -6.89 -2.80
CA GLU A 318 -4.04 -8.32 -3.02
C GLU A 318 -2.95 -8.90 -2.11
N ALA A 319 -3.12 -8.80 -0.77
CA ALA A 319 -2.18 -9.50 0.12
C ALA A 319 -2.08 -10.99 -0.22
N PHE A 320 -3.22 -11.57 -0.60
CA PHE A 320 -3.42 -12.89 -1.22
C PHE A 320 -4.56 -12.76 -2.22
N ALA A 321 -4.59 -13.59 -3.25
CA ALA A 321 -5.68 -13.59 -4.24
C ALA A 321 -7.07 -13.79 -3.61
N VAL A 322 -7.16 -14.55 -2.52
CA VAL A 322 -8.41 -14.79 -1.79
C VAL A 322 -9.02 -13.52 -1.19
N VAL A 323 -8.23 -12.47 -0.90
CA VAL A 323 -8.73 -11.22 -0.30
C VAL A 323 -9.66 -10.48 -1.27
N PRO A 324 -9.22 -10.06 -2.47
CA PRO A 324 -10.13 -9.45 -3.44
C PRO A 324 -11.19 -10.43 -3.98
N MET A 325 -10.92 -11.74 -4.03
CA MET A 325 -11.93 -12.72 -4.42
C MET A 325 -13.10 -12.75 -3.41
N ALA A 326 -12.82 -12.81 -2.11
CA ALA A 326 -13.83 -12.72 -1.06
C ALA A 326 -14.55 -11.36 -1.07
N PHE A 327 -13.79 -10.27 -1.28
CA PHE A 327 -14.35 -8.93 -1.39
C PHE A 327 -15.34 -8.82 -2.55
N MET A 328 -14.98 -9.31 -3.75
CA MET A 328 -15.87 -9.33 -4.91
C MET A 328 -17.13 -10.17 -4.67
N ALA A 329 -16.98 -11.34 -4.05
CA ALA A 329 -18.10 -12.22 -3.74
C ALA A 329 -19.12 -11.58 -2.79
N GLU A 330 -18.64 -10.95 -1.71
CA GLU A 330 -19.49 -10.31 -0.69
C GLU A 330 -20.10 -8.98 -1.15
N MET A 331 -19.40 -8.23 -2.00
CA MET A 331 -19.85 -6.94 -2.52
C MET A 331 -20.61 -7.04 -3.85
N GLY A 332 -20.66 -8.23 -4.46
CA GLY A 332 -21.33 -8.46 -5.75
C GLY A 332 -20.64 -7.76 -6.93
N LEU A 333 -19.31 -7.71 -6.94
CA LEU A 333 -18.53 -6.97 -7.94
C LEU A 333 -18.04 -7.87 -9.08
N ALA A 334 -18.07 -7.32 -10.29
CA ALA A 334 -17.43 -7.94 -11.44
C ALA A 334 -15.90 -7.73 -11.39
N ARG A 335 -15.13 -8.67 -11.94
CA ARG A 335 -13.66 -8.64 -11.92
C ARG A 335 -13.06 -7.48 -12.74
N ASP A 336 -13.77 -7.01 -13.74
CA ASP A 336 -13.32 -5.99 -14.70
C ASP A 336 -13.31 -4.56 -14.15
N ILE A 337 -13.92 -4.34 -12.98
CA ILE A 337 -13.87 -3.06 -12.25
C ILE A 337 -12.97 -3.11 -11.01
N VAL A 338 -12.33 -4.25 -10.71
CA VAL A 338 -11.46 -4.44 -9.53
C VAL A 338 -10.02 -4.63 -9.98
N ASN A 339 -9.08 -3.82 -9.44
CA ASN A 339 -7.65 -3.90 -9.71
C ASN A 339 -7.35 -3.97 -11.22
N VAL A 340 -7.90 -3.00 -11.95
CA VAL A 340 -7.92 -2.99 -13.42
C VAL A 340 -6.53 -2.91 -14.07
N ASN A 341 -5.54 -2.45 -13.31
CA ASN A 341 -4.13 -2.35 -13.72
C ASN A 341 -3.25 -3.42 -13.03
N GLY A 342 -3.86 -4.48 -12.49
CA GLY A 342 -3.17 -5.44 -11.63
C GLY A 342 -3.03 -4.94 -10.19
N GLY A 343 -2.67 -5.82 -9.28
CA GLY A 343 -2.52 -5.53 -7.86
C GLY A 343 -1.29 -6.19 -7.24
N ALA A 344 -1.28 -6.33 -5.92
CA ALA A 344 -0.09 -6.71 -5.16
C ALA A 344 0.44 -8.13 -5.44
N THR A 345 -0.39 -9.06 -5.95
CA THR A 345 0.09 -10.39 -6.39
C THR A 345 1.01 -10.28 -7.60
N ALA A 346 0.84 -9.23 -8.43
CA ALA A 346 1.67 -8.97 -9.59
C ALA A 346 2.75 -7.91 -9.31
N LEU A 347 2.40 -6.82 -8.62
CA LEU A 347 3.26 -5.65 -8.43
C LEU A 347 4.13 -5.76 -7.17
N GLY A 348 3.63 -6.44 -6.12
CA GLY A 348 4.26 -6.51 -4.81
C GLY A 348 3.52 -5.76 -3.70
N HIS A 349 3.91 -6.07 -2.45
CA HIS A 349 3.24 -5.56 -1.25
C HIS A 349 4.23 -5.00 -0.22
N PRO A 350 4.87 -3.85 -0.47
CA PRO A 350 5.62 -3.15 0.58
C PRO A 350 4.63 -2.68 1.64
N ILE A 351 4.59 -3.40 2.79
CA ILE A 351 3.44 -3.38 3.72
C ILE A 351 3.06 -1.99 4.19
N GLY A 352 4.03 -1.15 4.58
CA GLY A 352 3.76 0.22 5.04
C GLY A 352 3.31 1.19 3.93
N ALA A 353 3.68 0.91 2.67
CA ALA A 353 3.38 1.76 1.52
C ALA A 353 2.05 1.43 0.83
N SER A 354 1.63 0.17 0.88
CA SER A 354 0.56 -0.37 0.02
C SER A 354 -0.77 0.35 0.14
N GLY A 355 -1.13 0.80 1.36
CA GLY A 355 -2.36 1.56 1.57
C GLY A 355 -2.42 2.88 0.78
N ALA A 356 -1.30 3.59 0.65
CA ALA A 356 -1.19 4.80 -0.17
C ALA A 356 -1.06 4.43 -1.66
N ARG A 357 -0.28 3.38 -1.98
CA ARG A 357 -0.09 2.90 -3.35
C ARG A 357 -1.42 2.63 -4.05
N ILE A 358 -2.36 1.92 -3.41
CA ILE A 358 -3.66 1.61 -4.03
C ILE A 358 -4.51 2.86 -4.25
N ILE A 359 -4.39 3.90 -3.43
CA ILE A 359 -5.08 5.18 -3.66
C ILE A 359 -4.47 5.89 -4.87
N VAL A 360 -3.14 5.94 -4.99
CA VAL A 360 -2.45 6.52 -6.15
C VAL A 360 -2.86 5.82 -7.44
N THR A 361 -2.78 4.49 -7.47
CA THR A 361 -3.15 3.70 -8.67
C THR A 361 -4.63 3.87 -9.03
N LEU A 362 -5.55 3.86 -8.04
CA LEU A 362 -6.97 4.10 -8.26
C LEU A 362 -7.23 5.46 -8.91
N LEU A 363 -6.60 6.51 -8.39
CA LEU A 363 -6.74 7.87 -8.89
C LEU A 363 -6.32 7.97 -10.37
N HIS A 364 -5.13 7.44 -10.70
CA HIS A 364 -4.62 7.46 -12.06
C HIS A 364 -5.43 6.56 -13.02
N ALA A 365 -5.93 5.41 -12.54
CA ALA A 365 -6.82 4.55 -13.31
C ALA A 365 -8.14 5.23 -13.66
N LEU A 366 -8.76 5.93 -12.69
CA LEU A 366 -9.96 6.74 -12.91
C LEU A 366 -9.70 7.84 -13.95
N LYS A 367 -8.59 8.59 -13.79
CA LYS A 367 -8.19 9.65 -14.74
C LYS A 367 -8.05 9.12 -16.15
N ARG A 368 -7.26 8.05 -16.34
CA ARG A 368 -6.97 7.48 -17.64
C ARG A 368 -8.20 6.92 -18.36
N ARG A 369 -9.14 6.38 -17.58
CA ARG A 369 -10.38 5.78 -18.13
C ARG A 369 -11.54 6.78 -18.27
N GLY A 370 -11.36 8.03 -17.83
CA GLY A 370 -12.42 9.03 -17.85
C GLY A 370 -13.58 8.75 -16.87
N LEU A 371 -13.28 7.97 -15.81
CA LEU A 371 -14.21 7.59 -14.74
C LEU A 371 -14.06 8.52 -13.55
N GLN A 372 -15.03 8.50 -12.61
CA GLN A 372 -15.08 9.51 -11.54
C GLN A 372 -14.98 8.92 -10.14
N LYS A 373 -15.71 7.85 -9.82
CA LYS A 373 -15.92 7.35 -8.46
C LYS A 373 -15.10 6.11 -8.19
N GLY A 374 -14.27 6.16 -7.16
CA GLY A 374 -13.43 5.03 -6.79
C GLY A 374 -13.39 4.77 -5.29
N VAL A 375 -13.21 3.50 -4.93
CA VAL A 375 -12.98 3.06 -3.56
C VAL A 375 -11.73 2.20 -3.50
N ALA A 376 -10.82 2.56 -2.59
CA ALA A 376 -9.67 1.72 -2.24
C ALA A 376 -9.93 1.05 -0.89
N ALA A 377 -9.60 -0.26 -0.77
CA ALA A 377 -9.75 -1.02 0.45
C ALA A 377 -8.55 -1.95 0.69
N ILE A 378 -8.15 -2.11 1.95
CA ILE A 378 -7.00 -2.92 2.32
C ILE A 378 -7.28 -3.73 3.58
N CYS A 379 -6.87 -5.00 3.58
CA CYS A 379 -6.82 -5.87 4.75
C CYS A 379 -5.56 -5.58 5.58
N ILE A 380 -5.65 -5.83 6.88
CA ILE A 380 -4.62 -5.46 7.85
C ILE A 380 -4.45 -6.62 8.82
N GLY A 381 -3.23 -7.11 8.98
CA GLY A 381 -2.88 -8.11 9.99
C GLY A 381 -3.36 -7.68 11.38
N GLY A 382 -3.85 -8.62 12.18
CA GLY A 382 -4.53 -8.35 13.44
C GLY A 382 -6.05 -8.24 13.35
N GLY A 383 -6.64 -8.53 12.15
CA GLY A 383 -8.09 -8.60 11.97
C GLY A 383 -8.75 -7.30 11.57
N GLU A 384 -8.02 -6.38 10.96
CA GLU A 384 -8.59 -5.10 10.58
C GLU A 384 -8.68 -4.90 9.06
N GLY A 385 -9.46 -3.89 8.66
CA GLY A 385 -9.56 -3.39 7.30
C GLY A 385 -9.86 -1.89 7.29
N THR A 386 -9.37 -1.20 6.26
CA THR A 386 -9.70 0.21 6.01
C THR A 386 -10.16 0.40 4.58
N ALA A 387 -11.02 1.40 4.36
CA ALA A 387 -11.48 1.82 3.04
C ALA A 387 -11.55 3.33 2.96
N ILE A 388 -11.29 3.88 1.76
CA ILE A 388 -11.38 5.31 1.44
C ILE A 388 -12.08 5.48 0.09
N ALA A 389 -12.96 6.47 -0.02
CA ALA A 389 -13.67 6.81 -1.25
C ALA A 389 -13.15 8.14 -1.81
N ILE A 390 -12.88 8.16 -3.10
CA ILE A 390 -12.46 9.34 -3.84
C ILE A 390 -13.40 9.60 -5.03
N GLU A 391 -13.58 10.86 -5.35
CA GLU A 391 -14.32 11.31 -6.53
C GLU A 391 -13.47 12.31 -7.30
N ARG A 392 -13.18 12.03 -8.58
CA ARG A 392 -12.44 12.96 -9.44
C ARG A 392 -13.21 14.26 -9.62
N VAL A 393 -12.45 15.35 -9.70
CA VAL A 393 -12.99 16.71 -9.92
C VAL A 393 -12.93 17.04 -11.42
#